data_51dfd741cb19047edce6b40cbbdb3278
#
_entry.id   51dfd741cb19047edce6b40cbbdb3278
#
_cell.length_a   1.000
_cell.length_b   1.000
_cell.length_c   1.000
_cell.angle_alpha   90.00
_cell.angle_beta   90.00
_cell.angle_gamma   90.00
#
_symmetry.space_group_name_H-M   'P 1'
#
loop_
_entity.id
_entity.type
_entity.pdbx_description
1 polymer ?
#
loop_
_entity_poly.entity_id
_entity_poly.type
_entity_poly.pdbx_seq_one_letter_code
_entity_poly.pdbx_strand_id
1 'polypeptide(L)'
;MSYQAEISRASPTAIVMVMDQSTSMSHRLTSGQSKAAFVADVLNKTLYTLITSCSKADGVRDYFHVAVVAYAGEVAHSGFHAGLKGNMLHPVSCLADAPLRVETRTRKVAGLNGDVVEQSVRFPIWFEPKSGGKTTMCAGLNAAVEILEDWCAAHPTTYPPTILHVTDGHPSDGNPEPIADRLKRLGTRDGGCLLFNLHVDVGDGSPLIFPNDERAIADRFGKALFRMSSLLPPHAVEAAASKGHDVRPGARAFVFNAGIEDIADFFDIGTRPAVAADR
;
A
#
# COMPACT_ATOMS: atom_id res chain seq x y z
N MET A 1 2.28 25.51 0.53
CA MET A 1 3.05 24.27 0.71
C MET A 1 2.04 23.12 0.60
N SER A 2 2.39 22.01 0.02
CA SER A 2 1.49 20.84 -0.17
C SER A 2 1.81 19.76 0.88
N TYR A 3 0.86 18.87 1.10
CA TYR A 3 0.97 17.72 2.01
C TYR A 3 1.17 18.11 3.48
N GLN A 4 0.38 19.06 3.96
CA GLN A 4 0.42 19.58 5.34
C GLN A 4 -0.92 19.53 6.06
N ALA A 5 -2.02 19.15 5.38
CA ALA A 5 -3.32 19.03 6.01
C ALA A 5 -3.30 17.96 7.12
N GLU A 6 -3.79 18.32 8.29
CA GLU A 6 -3.89 17.38 9.42
C GLU A 6 -4.98 16.34 9.16
N ILE A 7 -4.68 15.09 9.47
CA ILE A 7 -5.63 13.99 9.38
C ILE A 7 -6.36 13.83 10.70
N SER A 8 -7.69 13.89 10.63
CA SER A 8 -8.57 13.79 11.78
C SER A 8 -9.88 13.11 11.38
N ARG A 9 -10.80 12.85 12.34
CA ARG A 9 -12.15 12.34 12.05
C ARG A 9 -12.95 13.27 11.14
N ALA A 10 -12.77 14.59 11.28
CA ALA A 10 -13.44 15.58 10.44
C ALA A 10 -12.73 15.79 9.10
N SER A 11 -11.48 15.38 8.98
CA SER A 11 -10.63 15.54 7.80
C SER A 11 -9.85 14.24 7.53
N PRO A 12 -10.54 13.14 7.16
CA PRO A 12 -9.88 11.86 6.89
C PRO A 12 -9.05 11.90 5.60
N THR A 13 -8.20 10.90 5.38
CA THR A 13 -7.59 10.67 4.07
C THR A 13 -7.95 9.29 3.53
N ALA A 14 -7.69 9.04 2.23
CA ALA A 14 -7.91 7.73 1.63
C ALA A 14 -6.59 7.01 1.35
N ILE A 15 -6.60 5.69 1.55
CA ILE A 15 -5.52 4.78 1.16
C ILE A 15 -6.12 3.73 0.22
N VAL A 16 -5.63 3.68 -1.02
CA VAL A 16 -6.06 2.69 -2.01
C VAL A 16 -4.90 1.75 -2.30
N MET A 17 -5.06 0.49 -1.94
CA MET A 17 -4.07 -0.57 -2.19
C MET A 17 -4.46 -1.32 -3.46
N VAL A 18 -3.62 -1.24 -4.51
CA VAL A 18 -3.86 -1.87 -5.82
C VAL A 18 -2.94 -3.08 -5.95
N MET A 19 -3.53 -4.29 -5.94
CA MET A 19 -2.82 -5.55 -5.76
C MET A 19 -2.90 -6.42 -7.00
N ASP A 20 -1.74 -6.78 -7.53
CA ASP A 20 -1.61 -7.78 -8.58
C ASP A 20 -1.93 -9.18 -8.03
N GLN A 21 -2.85 -9.87 -8.69
CA GLN A 21 -3.19 -11.27 -8.44
C GLN A 21 -3.00 -12.14 -9.69
N SER A 22 -2.18 -11.70 -10.64
CA SER A 22 -1.87 -12.46 -11.87
C SER A 22 -1.12 -13.77 -11.58
N THR A 23 -1.00 -14.60 -12.59
CA THR A 23 -0.38 -15.93 -12.46
C THR A 23 1.05 -15.88 -11.95
N SER A 24 1.85 -14.86 -12.32
CA SER A 24 3.24 -14.70 -11.87
C SER A 24 3.36 -14.55 -10.35
N MET A 25 2.34 -14.00 -9.68
CA MET A 25 2.29 -13.91 -8.22
C MET A 25 2.28 -15.27 -7.49
N SER A 26 2.09 -16.39 -8.23
CA SER A 26 2.27 -17.75 -7.69
C SER A 26 3.73 -18.15 -7.48
N HIS A 27 4.68 -17.46 -8.12
CA HIS A 27 6.11 -17.76 -7.99
C HIS A 27 6.58 -17.62 -6.55
N ARG A 28 7.57 -18.45 -6.18
CA ARG A 28 8.08 -18.51 -4.81
C ARG A 28 9.25 -17.57 -4.61
N LEU A 29 9.22 -16.86 -3.51
CA LEU A 29 10.34 -16.11 -2.96
C LEU A 29 11.43 -17.09 -2.43
N THR A 30 12.62 -16.58 -2.16
CA THR A 30 13.71 -17.34 -1.52
C THR A 30 13.32 -17.94 -0.16
N SER A 31 12.34 -17.34 0.52
CA SER A 31 11.73 -17.87 1.75
C SER A 31 10.87 -19.12 1.54
N GLY A 32 10.58 -19.52 0.28
CA GLY A 32 9.69 -20.61 -0.09
C GLY A 32 8.20 -20.24 -0.14
N GLN A 33 7.81 -19.05 0.36
CA GLN A 33 6.46 -18.51 0.28
C GLN A 33 6.19 -17.96 -1.12
N SER A 34 4.93 -18.05 -1.64
CA SER A 34 4.59 -17.38 -2.90
C SER A 34 4.56 -15.87 -2.73
N LYS A 35 4.82 -15.12 -3.82
CA LYS A 35 4.70 -13.65 -3.84
C LYS A 35 3.33 -13.21 -3.35
N ALA A 36 2.24 -13.85 -3.84
CA ALA A 36 0.87 -13.56 -3.42
C ALA A 36 0.66 -13.75 -1.91
N ALA A 37 1.15 -14.85 -1.34
CA ALA A 37 1.02 -15.13 0.09
C ALA A 37 1.81 -14.12 0.94
N PHE A 38 3.01 -13.76 0.48
CA PHE A 38 3.83 -12.76 1.15
C PHE A 38 3.18 -11.37 1.12
N VAL A 39 2.73 -10.91 -0.05
CA VAL A 39 2.05 -9.61 -0.20
C VAL A 39 0.78 -9.58 0.64
N ALA A 40 -0.01 -10.65 0.67
CA ALA A 40 -1.21 -10.74 1.50
C ALA A 40 -0.88 -10.65 3.01
N ASP A 41 0.21 -11.27 3.46
CA ASP A 41 0.64 -11.19 4.86
C ASP A 41 1.07 -9.77 5.24
N VAL A 42 1.86 -9.09 4.39
CA VAL A 42 2.26 -7.69 4.61
C VAL A 42 1.05 -6.76 4.60
N LEU A 43 0.13 -6.92 3.64
CA LEU A 43 -1.08 -6.11 3.56
C LEU A 43 -1.94 -6.27 4.82
N ASN A 44 -2.18 -7.49 5.29
CA ASN A 44 -2.94 -7.74 6.51
C ASN A 44 -2.25 -7.14 7.76
N LYS A 45 -0.91 -7.20 7.84
CA LYS A 45 -0.14 -6.52 8.90
C LYS A 45 -0.29 -5.00 8.83
N THR A 46 -0.25 -4.42 7.63
CA THR A 46 -0.44 -2.99 7.42
C THR A 46 -1.84 -2.55 7.85
N LEU A 47 -2.89 -3.28 7.44
CA LEU A 47 -4.26 -3.02 7.86
C LEU A 47 -4.41 -3.12 9.38
N TYR A 48 -3.84 -4.15 10.00
CA TYR A 48 -3.86 -4.30 11.46
C TYR A 48 -3.18 -3.14 12.17
N THR A 49 -2.00 -2.71 11.70
CA THR A 49 -1.27 -1.56 12.25
C THR A 49 -2.07 -0.27 12.09
N LEU A 50 -2.66 -0.06 10.92
CA LEU A 50 -3.48 1.11 10.62
C LEU A 50 -4.70 1.19 11.56
N ILE A 51 -5.44 0.09 11.71
CA ILE A 51 -6.58 -0.01 12.63
C ILE A 51 -6.14 0.24 14.07
N THR A 52 -5.03 -0.37 14.49
CA THR A 52 -4.51 -0.21 15.86
C THR A 52 -4.10 1.23 16.14
N SER A 53 -3.48 1.93 15.19
CA SER A 53 -3.10 3.34 15.33
C SER A 53 -4.31 4.28 15.46
N CYS A 54 -5.45 3.88 14.87
CA CYS A 54 -6.72 4.60 14.95
C CYS A 54 -7.55 4.24 16.21
N SER A 55 -7.14 3.21 16.97
CA SER A 55 -7.88 2.74 18.15
C SER A 55 -7.62 3.65 19.35
N LYS A 56 -8.68 4.10 19.99
CA LYS A 56 -8.67 4.93 21.21
C LYS A 56 -9.59 4.28 22.26
N ALA A 57 -9.67 4.86 23.44
CA ALA A 57 -10.52 4.33 24.52
C ALA A 57 -12.02 4.28 24.16
N ASP A 58 -12.46 5.15 23.25
CA ASP A 58 -13.84 5.29 22.76
C ASP A 58 -14.12 4.52 21.46
N GLY A 59 -13.18 3.73 20.95
CA GLY A 59 -13.30 2.91 19.74
C GLY A 59 -12.31 3.28 18.64
N VAL A 60 -12.54 2.77 17.42
CA VAL A 60 -11.71 3.04 16.26
C VAL A 60 -12.18 4.33 15.59
N ARG A 61 -11.26 5.28 15.40
CA ARG A 61 -11.53 6.57 14.77
C ARG A 61 -11.26 6.53 13.26
N ASP A 62 -12.19 7.05 12.48
CA ASP A 62 -12.11 7.05 11.01
C ASP A 62 -11.18 8.16 10.49
N TYR A 63 -9.88 8.01 10.76
CA TYR A 63 -8.84 8.85 10.18
C TYR A 63 -8.53 8.48 8.74
N PHE A 64 -8.87 7.24 8.35
CA PHE A 64 -8.59 6.69 7.03
C PHE A 64 -9.83 6.03 6.44
N HIS A 65 -10.03 6.24 5.13
CA HIS A 65 -10.86 5.41 4.28
C HIS A 65 -9.95 4.50 3.46
N VAL A 66 -10.21 3.20 3.47
CA VAL A 66 -9.31 2.20 2.87
C VAL A 66 -10.03 1.40 1.80
N ALA A 67 -9.41 1.27 0.63
CA ALA A 67 -9.80 0.34 -0.42
C ALA A 67 -8.67 -0.65 -0.71
N VAL A 68 -9.05 -1.89 -1.02
CA VAL A 68 -8.16 -2.87 -1.64
C VAL A 68 -8.74 -3.24 -2.99
N VAL A 69 -8.06 -2.83 -4.05
CA VAL A 69 -8.37 -3.17 -5.43
C VAL A 69 -7.47 -4.31 -5.84
N ALA A 70 -8.02 -5.46 -6.15
CA ALA A 70 -7.28 -6.59 -6.70
C ALA A 70 -7.56 -6.73 -8.19
N TYR A 71 -6.53 -7.02 -8.99
CA TYR A 71 -6.68 -7.20 -10.42
C TYR A 71 -6.01 -8.47 -10.91
N ALA A 72 -6.73 -9.23 -11.74
CA ALA A 72 -6.26 -10.36 -12.52
C ALA A 72 -7.34 -10.77 -13.55
N GLY A 73 -6.94 -11.42 -14.63
CA GLY A 73 -7.88 -11.90 -15.64
C GLY A 73 -8.43 -10.77 -16.51
N GLU A 74 -9.71 -10.43 -16.40
CA GLU A 74 -10.35 -9.41 -17.25
C GLU A 74 -10.77 -8.14 -16.51
N VAL A 75 -10.95 -8.21 -15.19
CA VAL A 75 -11.52 -7.12 -14.39
C VAL A 75 -10.78 -6.90 -13.07
N ALA A 76 -10.83 -5.68 -12.60
CA ALA A 76 -10.48 -5.36 -11.21
C ALA A 76 -11.70 -5.56 -10.30
N HIS A 77 -11.46 -5.94 -9.05
CA HIS A 77 -12.51 -6.19 -8.06
C HIS A 77 -12.05 -5.80 -6.66
N SER A 78 -13.00 -5.72 -5.72
CA SER A 78 -12.64 -5.53 -4.32
C SER A 78 -11.81 -6.73 -3.82
N GLY A 79 -10.66 -6.43 -3.22
CA GLY A 79 -9.83 -7.42 -2.55
C GLY A 79 -10.39 -7.88 -1.21
N PHE A 80 -11.39 -7.16 -0.66
CA PHE A 80 -12.07 -7.55 0.57
C PHE A 80 -13.07 -8.68 0.35
N HIS A 81 -13.42 -9.38 1.43
CA HIS A 81 -14.42 -10.45 1.43
C HIS A 81 -15.86 -9.94 1.24
N ALA A 82 -16.81 -10.87 1.05
CA ALA A 82 -18.20 -10.56 0.67
C ALA A 82 -18.92 -9.58 1.63
N GLY A 83 -18.62 -9.62 2.93
CA GLY A 83 -19.21 -8.70 3.93
C GLY A 83 -18.85 -7.22 3.73
N LEU A 84 -17.76 -6.95 2.98
CA LEU A 84 -17.27 -5.61 2.67
C LEU A 84 -17.38 -5.26 1.16
N LYS A 85 -18.01 -6.12 0.34
CA LYS A 85 -18.07 -5.92 -1.12
C LYS A 85 -19.04 -4.86 -1.61
N GLY A 86 -19.93 -4.35 -0.77
CA GLY A 86 -20.96 -3.38 -1.17
C GLY A 86 -20.40 -2.03 -1.64
N ASN A 87 -19.26 -1.62 -1.07
CA ASN A 87 -18.48 -0.45 -1.47
C ASN A 87 -17.03 -0.87 -1.71
N MET A 88 -16.31 -0.11 -2.53
CA MET A 88 -14.87 -0.35 -2.72
C MET A 88 -14.04 0.29 -1.61
N LEU A 89 -14.48 1.41 -1.05
CA LEU A 89 -13.80 2.21 -0.06
C LEU A 89 -14.55 2.17 1.28
N HIS A 90 -13.87 1.88 2.37
CA HIS A 90 -14.45 1.72 3.70
C HIS A 90 -13.75 2.59 4.74
N PRO A 91 -14.48 3.20 5.68
CA PRO A 91 -13.89 3.73 6.91
C PRO A 91 -13.12 2.64 7.66
N VAL A 92 -12.02 3.02 8.30
CA VAL A 92 -11.15 2.05 9.00
C VAL A 92 -11.88 1.34 10.16
N SER A 93 -12.87 1.95 10.77
CA SER A 93 -13.74 1.33 11.78
C SER A 93 -14.52 0.13 11.22
N CYS A 94 -15.05 0.24 9.99
CA CYS A 94 -15.73 -0.88 9.33
C CYS A 94 -14.79 -2.08 9.11
N LEU A 95 -13.51 -1.84 8.81
CA LEU A 95 -12.53 -2.92 8.68
C LEU A 95 -12.24 -3.57 10.03
N ALA A 96 -12.18 -2.79 11.11
CA ALA A 96 -11.97 -3.32 12.46
C ALA A 96 -13.04 -4.32 12.87
N ASP A 97 -14.31 -4.04 12.50
CA ASP A 97 -15.48 -4.85 12.88
C ASP A 97 -15.69 -6.06 11.95
N ALA A 98 -15.10 -6.09 10.76
CA ALA A 98 -15.38 -7.09 9.73
C ALA A 98 -14.13 -7.76 9.15
N PRO A 99 -13.26 -8.39 9.95
CA PRO A 99 -12.22 -9.27 9.39
C PRO A 99 -12.87 -10.51 8.74
N LEU A 100 -12.24 -11.05 7.69
CA LEU A 100 -12.65 -12.30 7.07
C LEU A 100 -12.60 -13.46 8.08
N ARG A 101 -11.53 -13.50 8.88
CA ARG A 101 -11.31 -14.45 9.98
C ARG A 101 -10.24 -13.92 10.94
N VAL A 102 -10.13 -14.57 12.09
CA VAL A 102 -9.06 -14.29 13.05
C VAL A 102 -8.22 -15.55 13.24
N GLU A 103 -6.93 -15.44 12.97
CA GLU A 103 -5.94 -16.50 13.16
C GLU A 103 -5.25 -16.38 14.51
N THR A 104 -4.84 -17.49 15.08
CA THR A 104 -3.90 -17.49 16.22
C THR A 104 -2.48 -17.59 15.66
N ARG A 105 -1.66 -16.59 15.94
CA ARG A 105 -0.25 -16.54 15.53
C ARG A 105 0.65 -16.52 16.75
N THR A 106 1.82 -17.13 16.65
CA THR A 106 2.85 -17.09 17.69
C THR A 106 3.81 -15.93 17.43
N ARG A 107 3.98 -15.06 18.42
CA ARG A 107 4.95 -13.95 18.40
C ARG A 107 6.00 -14.21 19.47
N LYS A 108 7.27 -14.04 19.11
CA LYS A 108 8.37 -14.04 20.06
C LYS A 108 8.48 -12.66 20.70
N VAL A 109 8.40 -12.59 22.02
CA VAL A 109 8.53 -11.35 22.80
C VAL A 109 9.65 -11.52 23.83
N ALA A 110 10.32 -10.42 24.19
CA ALA A 110 11.27 -10.45 25.28
C ALA A 110 10.55 -10.69 26.61
N GLY A 111 10.91 -11.74 27.33
CA GLY A 111 10.41 -12.01 28.68
C GLY A 111 11.06 -11.09 29.71
N LEU A 112 10.50 -11.07 30.92
CA LEU A 112 10.96 -10.22 32.05
C LEU A 112 12.42 -10.45 32.44
N ASN A 113 12.98 -11.62 32.14
CA ASN A 113 14.37 -12.02 32.49
C ASN A 113 15.32 -11.96 31.28
N GLY A 114 14.90 -11.35 30.13
CA GLY A 114 15.69 -11.28 28.90
C GLY A 114 15.64 -12.55 28.06
N ASP A 115 14.85 -13.53 28.42
CA ASP A 115 14.53 -14.72 27.64
C ASP A 115 13.54 -14.40 26.53
N VAL A 116 13.48 -15.25 25.50
CA VAL A 116 12.49 -15.12 24.42
C VAL A 116 11.30 -16.02 24.74
N VAL A 117 10.15 -15.41 25.00
CA VAL A 117 8.89 -16.12 25.29
C VAL A 117 7.99 -16.10 24.06
N GLU A 118 7.36 -17.22 23.77
CA GLU A 118 6.34 -17.30 22.72
C GLU A 118 4.98 -16.88 23.27
N GLN A 119 4.40 -15.86 22.66
CA GLN A 119 3.07 -15.36 22.99
C GLN A 119 2.11 -15.62 21.83
N SER A 120 0.98 -16.26 22.14
CA SER A 120 -0.11 -16.39 21.18
C SER A 120 -0.85 -15.07 21.06
N VAL A 121 -0.97 -14.56 19.82
CA VAL A 121 -1.72 -13.34 19.51
C VAL A 121 -2.82 -13.62 18.50
N ARG A 122 -3.98 -12.98 18.67
CA ARG A 122 -5.06 -13.04 17.70
C ARG A 122 -4.74 -12.05 16.58
N PHE A 123 -4.70 -12.54 15.32
CA PHE A 123 -4.36 -11.75 14.17
C PHE A 123 -5.50 -11.79 13.14
N PRO A 124 -6.18 -10.65 12.88
CA PRO A 124 -7.26 -10.59 11.93
C PRO A 124 -6.73 -10.61 10.48
N ILE A 125 -7.49 -11.24 9.60
CA ILE A 125 -7.21 -11.37 8.17
C ILE A 125 -8.38 -10.73 7.40
N TRP A 126 -8.07 -9.84 6.46
CA TRP A 126 -9.03 -9.18 5.57
C TRP A 126 -8.83 -9.56 4.12
N PHE A 127 -7.60 -9.87 3.74
CA PHE A 127 -7.18 -10.14 2.37
C PHE A 127 -6.52 -11.51 2.27
N GLU A 128 -6.94 -12.31 1.27
CA GLU A 128 -6.37 -13.63 1.03
C GLU A 128 -5.45 -13.62 -0.19
N PRO A 129 -4.36 -14.43 -0.14
CA PRO A 129 -3.49 -14.61 -1.28
C PRO A 129 -4.25 -15.30 -2.42
N LYS A 130 -4.22 -14.70 -3.59
CA LYS A 130 -4.73 -15.27 -4.84
C LYS A 130 -3.72 -15.05 -5.94
N SER A 131 -3.67 -15.98 -6.90
CA SER A 131 -2.87 -15.83 -8.11
C SER A 131 -3.52 -16.59 -9.26
N GLY A 132 -3.60 -15.95 -10.42
CA GLY A 132 -4.14 -16.54 -11.64
C GLY A 132 -4.60 -15.50 -12.65
N GLY A 133 -4.61 -15.86 -13.92
CA GLY A 133 -5.01 -14.96 -15.00
C GLY A 133 -3.92 -13.99 -15.44
N LYS A 134 -4.32 -13.02 -16.26
CA LYS A 134 -3.43 -11.99 -16.85
C LYS A 134 -3.23 -10.82 -15.91
N THR A 135 -2.16 -10.05 -16.13
CA THR A 135 -1.83 -8.83 -15.39
C THR A 135 -2.61 -7.64 -15.96
N THR A 136 -3.86 -7.47 -15.55
CA THR A 136 -4.75 -6.38 -16.00
C THR A 136 -4.54 -5.11 -15.17
N MET A 137 -3.32 -4.58 -15.23
CA MET A 137 -2.87 -3.43 -14.45
C MET A 137 -3.67 -2.16 -14.76
N CYS A 138 -3.98 -1.91 -16.05
CA CYS A 138 -4.76 -0.75 -16.44
C CYS A 138 -6.17 -0.80 -15.83
N ALA A 139 -6.81 -1.98 -15.78
CA ALA A 139 -8.10 -2.14 -15.11
C ALA A 139 -8.01 -1.85 -13.61
N GLY A 140 -6.95 -2.33 -12.92
CA GLY A 140 -6.71 -2.05 -11.51
C GLY A 140 -6.52 -0.56 -11.21
N LEU A 141 -5.70 0.12 -11.99
CA LEU A 141 -5.45 1.55 -11.83
C LEU A 141 -6.68 2.40 -12.19
N ASN A 142 -7.47 2.01 -13.21
CA ASN A 142 -8.73 2.72 -13.54
C ASN A 142 -9.75 2.58 -12.41
N ALA A 143 -9.87 1.41 -11.78
CA ALA A 143 -10.74 1.26 -10.61
C ALA A 143 -10.31 2.19 -9.45
N ALA A 144 -9.00 2.38 -9.25
CA ALA A 144 -8.50 3.35 -8.28
C ALA A 144 -8.84 4.81 -8.69
N VAL A 145 -8.80 5.13 -9.99
CA VAL A 145 -9.24 6.46 -10.50
C VAL A 145 -10.71 6.71 -10.13
N GLU A 146 -11.61 5.77 -10.45
CA GLU A 146 -13.05 5.90 -10.18
C GLU A 146 -13.33 6.12 -8.68
N ILE A 147 -12.69 5.33 -7.80
CA ILE A 147 -12.80 5.50 -6.34
C ILE A 147 -12.36 6.89 -5.90
N LEU A 148 -11.24 7.38 -6.42
CA LEU A 148 -10.61 8.59 -5.92
C LEU A 148 -11.18 9.87 -6.55
N GLU A 149 -11.78 9.83 -7.73
CA GLU A 149 -12.51 10.98 -8.31
C GLU A 149 -13.65 11.40 -7.39
N ASP A 150 -14.50 10.46 -7.01
CA ASP A 150 -15.63 10.73 -6.11
C ASP A 150 -15.16 11.14 -4.71
N TRP A 151 -14.12 10.46 -4.19
CA TRP A 151 -13.61 10.75 -2.86
C TRP A 151 -12.98 12.15 -2.77
N CYS A 152 -12.14 12.53 -3.72
CA CYS A 152 -11.50 13.86 -3.75
C CYS A 152 -12.52 14.98 -3.93
N ALA A 153 -13.57 14.75 -4.71
CA ALA A 153 -14.66 15.72 -4.88
C ALA A 153 -15.43 15.94 -3.56
N ALA A 154 -15.63 14.87 -2.76
CA ALA A 154 -16.28 14.95 -1.45
C ALA A 154 -15.37 15.51 -0.34
N HIS A 155 -14.05 15.42 -0.48
CA HIS A 155 -13.07 15.80 0.55
C HIS A 155 -12.01 16.80 0.01
N PRO A 156 -12.40 17.97 -0.49
CA PRO A 156 -11.49 18.86 -1.25
C PRO A 156 -10.42 19.55 -0.41
N THR A 157 -10.47 19.49 0.92
CA THR A 157 -9.56 20.22 1.82
C THR A 157 -8.72 19.30 2.71
N THR A 158 -8.87 17.99 2.56
CA THR A 158 -8.17 16.99 3.37
C THR A 158 -6.76 16.71 2.83
N TYR A 159 -5.96 15.95 3.57
CA TYR A 159 -4.72 15.38 3.06
C TYR A 159 -5.02 14.50 1.83
N PRO A 160 -4.24 14.63 0.73
CA PRO A 160 -4.54 13.89 -0.50
C PRO A 160 -4.37 12.38 -0.34
N PRO A 161 -5.12 11.58 -1.11
CA PRO A 161 -5.04 10.13 -1.07
C PRO A 161 -3.67 9.56 -1.41
N THR A 162 -3.36 8.41 -0.81
CA THR A 162 -2.19 7.60 -1.18
C THR A 162 -2.63 6.31 -1.85
N ILE A 163 -2.00 5.99 -2.98
CA ILE A 163 -2.18 4.75 -3.72
C ILE A 163 -0.92 3.89 -3.53
N LEU A 164 -1.07 2.66 -3.04
CA LEU A 164 -0.01 1.66 -2.92
C LEU A 164 -0.25 0.57 -3.96
N HIS A 165 0.51 0.60 -5.04
CA HIS A 165 0.41 -0.37 -6.13
C HIS A 165 1.53 -1.40 -6.03
N VAL A 166 1.16 -2.68 -6.04
CA VAL A 166 2.06 -3.83 -5.95
C VAL A 166 1.88 -4.73 -7.15
N THR A 167 2.96 -5.03 -7.85
CA THR A 167 2.97 -5.89 -9.04
C THR A 167 4.31 -6.64 -9.16
N ASP A 168 4.33 -7.73 -9.88
CA ASP A 168 5.56 -8.45 -10.26
C ASP A 168 5.71 -8.63 -11.77
N GLY A 169 4.85 -7.98 -12.58
CA GLY A 169 4.81 -8.24 -14.01
C GLY A 169 4.42 -7.08 -14.90
N HIS A 170 4.60 -7.32 -16.20
CA HIS A 170 4.21 -6.38 -17.24
C HIS A 170 2.68 -6.33 -17.42
N PRO A 171 2.11 -5.14 -17.66
CA PRO A 171 0.69 -5.04 -17.98
C PRO A 171 0.36 -5.79 -19.27
N SER A 172 -0.77 -6.50 -19.26
CA SER A 172 -1.26 -7.24 -20.42
C SER A 172 -2.44 -6.55 -21.13
N ASP A 173 -2.94 -5.45 -20.57
CA ASP A 173 -4.14 -4.73 -20.98
C ASP A 173 -3.89 -3.29 -21.42
N GLY A 174 -2.63 -2.94 -21.72
CA GLY A 174 -2.30 -1.64 -22.31
C GLY A 174 -1.14 -0.92 -21.61
N ASN A 175 -1.06 0.40 -21.85
CA ASN A 175 -0.06 1.27 -21.23
C ASN A 175 -0.63 1.92 -19.96
N PRO A 176 -0.11 1.62 -18.76
CA PRO A 176 -0.59 2.18 -17.51
C PRO A 176 -0.11 3.61 -17.22
N GLU A 177 0.92 4.12 -17.91
CA GLU A 177 1.50 5.45 -17.63
C GLU A 177 0.48 6.60 -17.71
N PRO A 178 -0.40 6.68 -18.75
CA PRO A 178 -1.43 7.74 -18.80
C PRO A 178 -2.45 7.68 -17.65
N ILE A 179 -2.76 6.46 -17.17
CA ILE A 179 -3.68 6.26 -16.03
C ILE A 179 -3.00 6.70 -14.73
N ALA A 180 -1.73 6.36 -14.54
CA ALA A 180 -0.93 6.82 -13.43
C ALA A 180 -0.81 8.36 -13.40
N ASP A 181 -0.65 9.00 -14.56
CA ASP A 181 -0.65 10.46 -14.65
C ASP A 181 -2.03 11.07 -14.32
N ARG A 182 -3.13 10.39 -14.67
CA ARG A 182 -4.47 10.80 -14.25
C ARG A 182 -4.61 10.70 -12.73
N LEU A 183 -4.21 9.59 -12.11
CA LEU A 183 -4.21 9.40 -10.65
C LEU A 183 -3.43 10.51 -9.93
N LYS A 184 -2.21 10.83 -10.38
CA LYS A 184 -1.39 11.89 -9.77
C LYS A 184 -1.96 13.30 -9.94
N ARG A 185 -2.84 13.52 -10.93
CA ARG A 185 -3.57 14.80 -11.11
C ARG A 185 -4.82 14.91 -10.27
N LEU A 186 -5.41 13.78 -9.85
CA LEU A 186 -6.44 13.80 -8.81
C LEU A 186 -5.83 14.31 -7.51
N GLY A 187 -6.62 14.86 -6.63
CA GLY A 187 -6.13 15.32 -5.34
C GLY A 187 -7.08 16.27 -4.64
N THR A 188 -6.57 16.89 -3.62
CA THR A 188 -7.24 17.89 -2.79
C THR A 188 -6.53 19.25 -2.94
N ARG A 189 -6.98 20.26 -2.22
CA ARG A 189 -6.29 21.57 -2.18
C ARG A 189 -4.89 21.48 -1.55
N ASP A 190 -4.62 20.42 -0.78
CA ASP A 190 -3.33 20.20 -0.12
C ASP A 190 -2.30 19.48 -1.03
N GLY A 191 -2.72 18.89 -2.14
CA GLY A 191 -1.80 18.27 -3.11
C GLY A 191 -2.46 17.23 -4.01
N GLY A 192 -1.69 16.72 -4.97
CA GLY A 192 -2.09 15.59 -5.81
C GLY A 192 -2.01 14.26 -5.07
N CYS A 193 -2.76 13.27 -5.55
CA CYS A 193 -2.65 11.92 -5.03
C CYS A 193 -1.22 11.38 -5.13
N LEU A 194 -0.79 10.64 -4.12
CA LEU A 194 0.54 10.04 -4.06
C LEU A 194 0.47 8.60 -4.57
N LEU A 195 1.13 8.31 -5.69
CA LEU A 195 1.24 6.97 -6.24
C LEU A 195 2.60 6.36 -5.89
N PHE A 196 2.57 5.33 -5.07
CA PHE A 196 3.69 4.48 -4.69
C PHE A 196 3.64 3.19 -5.51
N ASN A 197 4.74 2.80 -6.16
CA ASN A 197 4.83 1.54 -6.89
C ASN A 197 5.88 0.63 -6.26
N LEU A 198 5.49 -0.61 -6.03
CA LEU A 198 6.35 -1.69 -5.55
C LEU A 198 6.40 -2.79 -6.59
N HIS A 199 7.61 -3.10 -7.08
CA HIS A 199 7.88 -4.26 -7.91
C HIS A 199 8.43 -5.40 -7.05
N VAL A 200 7.69 -6.49 -6.98
CA VAL A 200 8.08 -7.70 -6.24
C VAL A 200 8.79 -8.64 -7.18
N ASP A 201 10.11 -8.81 -7.04
CA ASP A 201 10.87 -9.78 -7.80
C ASP A 201 11.67 -10.73 -6.91
N VAL A 202 12.05 -11.87 -7.49
CA VAL A 202 12.89 -12.91 -6.90
C VAL A 202 14.28 -12.99 -7.55
N GLY A 203 14.60 -12.02 -8.42
CA GLY A 203 15.86 -12.00 -9.17
C GLY A 203 17.07 -11.67 -8.28
N ASP A 204 18.27 -11.99 -8.80
CA ASP A 204 19.56 -11.71 -8.14
C ASP A 204 19.95 -10.22 -8.17
N GLY A 205 19.03 -9.33 -8.55
CA GLY A 205 19.28 -7.88 -8.63
C GLY A 205 19.31 -7.22 -7.25
N SER A 206 20.22 -6.25 -7.06
CA SER A 206 20.21 -5.42 -5.86
C SER A 206 18.91 -4.62 -5.75
N PRO A 207 18.32 -4.51 -4.56
CA PRO A 207 17.12 -3.71 -4.35
C PRO A 207 17.40 -2.23 -4.63
N LEU A 208 16.43 -1.56 -5.25
CA LEU A 208 16.43 -0.12 -5.44
C LEU A 208 15.29 0.47 -4.62
N ILE A 209 15.64 1.21 -3.58
CA ILE A 209 14.70 1.77 -2.63
C ILE A 209 14.67 3.29 -2.81
N PHE A 210 13.52 3.83 -3.17
CA PHE A 210 13.29 5.27 -3.37
C PHE A 210 14.34 5.98 -4.23
N PRO A 211 14.68 5.44 -5.42
CA PRO A 211 15.67 6.05 -6.30
C PRO A 211 15.20 7.42 -6.80
N ASN A 212 16.14 8.30 -7.09
CA ASN A 212 15.88 9.60 -7.72
C ASN A 212 16.19 9.62 -9.23
N ASP A 213 16.68 8.49 -9.78
CA ASP A 213 17.13 8.38 -11.15
C ASP A 213 16.79 6.99 -11.72
N GLU A 214 16.29 6.93 -12.94
CA GLU A 214 15.95 5.67 -13.62
C GLU A 214 17.14 4.95 -14.26
N ARG A 215 18.34 5.54 -14.28
CA ARG A 215 19.53 4.95 -14.94
C ARG A 215 19.98 3.64 -14.29
N ALA A 216 19.74 3.48 -12.99
CA ALA A 216 20.06 2.24 -12.28
C ALA A 216 19.07 1.11 -12.58
N ILE A 217 17.94 1.39 -13.23
CA ILE A 217 16.91 0.42 -13.56
C ILE A 217 17.19 -0.11 -14.97
N ALA A 218 17.62 -1.37 -15.09
CA ALA A 218 17.91 -1.98 -16.38
C ALA A 218 16.63 -2.30 -17.17
N ASP A 219 15.61 -2.78 -16.47
CA ASP A 219 14.36 -3.24 -17.07
C ASP A 219 13.46 -2.07 -17.53
N ARG A 220 12.90 -2.23 -18.74
CA ARG A 220 11.99 -1.24 -19.34
C ARG A 220 10.71 -1.04 -18.52
N PHE A 221 10.19 -2.11 -17.94
CA PHE A 221 8.98 -2.06 -17.14
C PHE A 221 9.25 -1.39 -15.77
N GLY A 222 10.35 -1.72 -15.12
CA GLY A 222 10.81 -1.02 -13.92
C GLY A 222 10.94 0.49 -14.14
N LYS A 223 11.48 0.91 -15.31
CA LYS A 223 11.52 2.34 -15.70
C LYS A 223 10.12 2.95 -15.83
N ALA A 224 9.16 2.23 -16.40
CA ALA A 224 7.77 2.69 -16.48
C ALA A 224 7.17 2.88 -15.07
N LEU A 225 7.33 1.90 -14.18
CA LEU A 225 6.86 2.01 -12.79
C LEU A 225 7.53 3.18 -12.05
N PHE A 226 8.83 3.40 -12.27
CA PHE A 226 9.54 4.55 -11.72
C PHE A 226 8.90 5.88 -12.18
N ARG A 227 8.64 6.04 -13.49
CA ARG A 227 8.01 7.26 -14.04
C ARG A 227 6.57 7.44 -13.54
N MET A 228 5.83 6.36 -13.37
CA MET A 228 4.49 6.37 -12.79
C MET A 228 4.49 6.86 -11.34
N SER A 229 5.54 6.59 -10.58
CA SER A 229 5.63 6.90 -9.15
C SER A 229 5.69 8.40 -8.87
N SER A 230 5.04 8.84 -7.81
CA SER A 230 5.11 10.22 -7.31
C SER A 230 6.50 10.55 -6.76
N LEU A 231 6.86 11.82 -6.72
CA LEU A 231 7.96 12.27 -5.87
C LEU A 231 7.59 12.03 -4.40
N LEU A 232 8.56 11.64 -3.58
CA LEU A 232 8.33 11.50 -2.15
C LEU A 232 8.07 12.87 -1.51
N PRO A 233 6.98 13.05 -0.77
CA PRO A 233 6.76 14.26 -0.01
C PRO A 233 7.73 14.33 1.19
N PRO A 234 7.98 15.52 1.76
CA PRO A 234 9.01 15.72 2.80
C PRO A 234 8.90 14.75 3.98
N HIS A 235 7.70 14.53 4.52
CA HIS A 235 7.49 13.61 5.64
C HIS A 235 7.82 12.13 5.29
N ALA A 236 7.57 11.71 4.04
CA ALA A 236 7.94 10.37 3.58
C ALA A 236 9.46 10.23 3.39
N VAL A 237 10.15 11.31 2.96
CA VAL A 237 11.62 11.38 2.92
C VAL A 237 12.19 11.21 4.33
N GLU A 238 11.66 11.95 5.31
CA GLU A 238 12.08 11.86 6.71
C GLU A 238 11.80 10.45 7.29
N ALA A 239 10.63 9.88 7.02
CA ALA A 239 10.27 8.54 7.46
C ALA A 239 11.22 7.47 6.86
N ALA A 240 11.52 7.56 5.57
CA ALA A 240 12.46 6.64 4.90
C ALA A 240 13.89 6.78 5.46
N ALA A 241 14.36 8.01 5.65
CA ALA A 241 15.67 8.27 6.24
C ALA A 241 15.78 7.74 7.68
N SER A 242 14.72 7.86 8.49
CA SER A 242 14.67 7.32 9.86
C SER A 242 14.77 5.80 9.93
N LYS A 243 14.42 5.11 8.83
CA LYS A 243 14.55 3.65 8.67
C LYS A 243 15.91 3.23 8.07
N GLY A 244 16.78 4.19 7.79
CA GLY A 244 18.15 3.93 7.28
C GLY A 244 18.25 3.90 5.76
N HIS A 245 17.21 4.27 5.01
CA HIS A 245 17.27 4.36 3.56
C HIS A 245 18.01 5.63 3.10
N ASP A 246 18.90 5.50 2.09
CA ASP A 246 19.59 6.65 1.46
C ASP A 246 18.64 7.35 0.47
N VAL A 247 17.89 8.32 0.98
CA VAL A 247 16.91 9.07 0.19
C VAL A 247 17.49 10.40 -0.28
N ARG A 248 17.64 10.56 -1.58
CA ARG A 248 18.22 11.76 -2.20
C ARG A 248 17.13 12.72 -2.69
N PRO A 249 17.44 14.02 -2.87
CA PRO A 249 16.52 14.96 -3.46
C PRO A 249 15.99 14.46 -4.81
N GLY A 250 14.66 14.53 -5.02
CA GLY A 250 14.00 14.00 -6.21
C GLY A 250 13.68 12.50 -6.16
N ALA A 251 13.86 11.86 -5.03
CA ALA A 251 13.47 10.46 -4.83
C ALA A 251 11.99 10.24 -5.11
N ARG A 252 11.70 9.10 -5.72
CA ARG A 252 10.33 8.69 -6.05
C ARG A 252 9.83 7.61 -5.12
N ALA A 253 8.53 7.56 -4.96
CA ALA A 253 7.78 6.55 -4.22
C ALA A 253 7.81 5.20 -4.98
N PHE A 254 9.00 4.66 -5.21
CA PHE A 254 9.28 3.48 -6.01
C PHE A 254 10.25 2.55 -5.31
N VAL A 255 9.91 1.27 -5.30
CA VAL A 255 10.78 0.19 -4.81
C VAL A 255 10.82 -0.93 -5.83
N PHE A 256 12.02 -1.38 -6.19
CA PHE A 256 12.29 -2.39 -7.20
C PHE A 256 13.17 -3.50 -6.62
N ASN A 257 12.88 -4.76 -6.96
CA ASN A 257 13.56 -5.95 -6.43
C ASN A 257 13.62 -5.98 -4.89
N ALA A 258 12.55 -5.56 -4.24
CA ALA A 258 12.50 -5.40 -2.80
C ALA A 258 12.61 -6.73 -2.05
N GLY A 259 13.43 -6.76 -1.01
CA GLY A 259 13.42 -7.78 0.01
C GLY A 259 12.22 -7.67 0.95
N ILE A 260 12.12 -8.63 1.86
CA ILE A 260 10.98 -8.70 2.82
C ILE A 260 10.87 -7.45 3.68
N GLU A 261 11.99 -6.93 4.16
CA GLU A 261 12.06 -5.74 5.02
C GLU A 261 11.70 -4.47 4.25
N ASP A 262 12.20 -4.34 3.00
CA ASP A 262 11.93 -3.20 2.14
C ASP A 262 10.45 -3.07 1.78
N ILE A 263 9.76 -4.20 1.60
CA ILE A 263 8.32 -4.23 1.32
C ILE A 263 7.54 -3.77 2.56
N ALA A 264 7.91 -4.21 3.75
CA ALA A 264 7.28 -3.74 4.98
C ALA A 264 7.49 -2.22 5.17
N ASP A 265 8.69 -1.73 4.91
CA ASP A 265 9.02 -0.31 4.98
C ASP A 265 8.26 0.53 3.94
N PHE A 266 8.11 0.01 2.71
CA PHE A 266 7.30 0.65 1.67
C PHE A 266 5.85 0.88 2.13
N PHE A 267 5.21 -0.16 2.68
CA PHE A 267 3.84 -0.03 3.18
C PHE A 267 3.76 0.92 4.39
N ASP A 268 4.70 0.82 5.32
CA ASP A 268 4.73 1.68 6.50
C ASP A 268 4.92 3.15 6.13
N ILE A 269 5.87 3.48 5.25
CA ILE A 269 6.13 4.83 4.78
C ILE A 269 4.93 5.38 3.98
N GLY A 270 4.37 4.57 3.09
CA GLY A 270 3.24 4.96 2.25
C GLY A 270 1.92 5.14 3.01
N THR A 271 1.79 4.55 4.19
CA THR A 271 0.60 4.69 5.05
C THR A 271 0.79 5.68 6.20
N ARG A 272 1.96 6.30 6.32
CA ARG A 272 2.23 7.35 7.32
C ARG A 272 2.08 8.74 6.72
N PRO A 273 0.88 9.30 6.67
CA PRO A 273 0.72 10.73 6.44
C PRO A 273 1.25 11.48 7.68
N ALA A 274 1.52 12.77 7.52
CA ALA A 274 1.86 13.63 8.65
C ALA A 274 0.67 13.71 9.62
N VAL A 275 0.57 12.74 10.52
CA VAL A 275 -0.44 12.75 11.58
C VAL A 275 0.05 13.70 12.64
N ALA A 276 -0.66 14.80 12.87
CA ALA A 276 -0.48 15.56 14.08
C ALA A 276 -0.76 14.64 15.27
N ALA A 277 0.20 14.55 16.20
CA ALA A 277 -0.05 13.85 17.45
C ALA A 277 -1.25 14.53 18.11
N ASP A 278 -2.35 13.79 18.27
CA ASP A 278 -3.49 14.21 19.11
C ASP A 278 -2.92 14.55 20.49
N ARG A 279 -2.82 15.85 20.80
CA ARG A 279 -2.54 16.38 22.14
C ARG A 279 -3.75 16.21 23.02
#